data_0d939abb936c934a16dd7c75e691e841
#
_entry.id   0d939abb936c934a16dd7c75e691e841
#
_cell.length_a   1.000
_cell.length_b   1.000
_cell.length_c   1.000
_cell.angle_alpha   90.00
_cell.angle_beta   90.00
_cell.angle_gamma   90.00
#
_symmetry.space_group_name_H-M   'P 1'
#
loop_
_entity.id
_entity.type
_entity.pdbx_description
1 polymer ?
#
loop_
_entity_poly.entity_id
_entity_poly.type
_entity_poly.pdbx_seq_one_letter_code
_entity_poly.pdbx_strand_id
1 'polypeptide(L)'
;PVASSSTPAKHIQQLVLVSEVGSRWAKYMAADQFQKARDEFVANSSSDPAADAVLPDSAVLALWQASAKLADRYNKPGEFTTLIGYEWTSMIDGNNFHRVVLFGDDAKTAGSLAPFSAMDSRDVEDLWAFLSKYEATTGGRAMAIPHNSNLSNGRMFPALGSEKMSESYARQSA
;
A
#
# COMPACT_ATOMS: atom_id res chain seq x y z
N PRO A 1 16.42 35.41 -0.83
CA PRO A 1 15.43 34.76 -0.01
C PRO A 1 15.28 33.34 -0.53
N VAL A 2 15.93 32.41 0.16
CA VAL A 2 15.82 30.97 -0.13
C VAL A 2 14.45 30.56 0.40
N ALA A 3 13.52 30.22 -0.49
CA ALA A 3 12.27 29.60 -0.12
C ALA A 3 12.61 28.35 0.71
N SER A 4 12.15 28.29 1.96
CA SER A 4 12.32 27.11 2.80
C SER A 4 11.50 25.99 2.17
N SER A 5 12.18 25.13 1.40
CA SER A 5 11.60 23.88 0.94
C SER A 5 11.36 23.01 2.17
N SER A 6 10.13 23.02 2.69
CA SER A 6 9.72 21.98 3.64
C SER A 6 9.94 20.64 2.95
N THR A 7 10.81 19.81 3.51
CA THR A 7 11.02 18.46 3.00
C THR A 7 9.68 17.72 2.99
N PRO A 8 9.40 16.86 2.01
CA PRO A 8 8.16 16.07 1.94
C PRO A 8 7.81 15.41 3.28
N ALA A 9 8.81 14.93 4.02
CA ALA A 9 8.64 14.34 5.34
C ALA A 9 8.01 15.29 6.37
N LYS A 10 8.36 16.58 6.37
CA LYS A 10 7.75 17.56 7.31
C LYS A 10 6.30 17.84 6.95
N HIS A 11 5.97 17.91 5.66
CA HIS A 11 4.60 18.12 5.22
C HIS A 11 3.70 16.95 5.59
N ILE A 12 4.19 15.71 5.40
CA ILE A 12 3.48 14.48 5.78
C ILE A 12 3.29 14.41 7.30
N GLN A 13 4.32 14.70 8.08
CA GLN A 13 4.22 14.75 9.53
C GLN A 13 3.13 15.73 9.97
N GLN A 14 3.01 16.88 9.33
CA GLN A 14 1.95 17.83 9.60
C GLN A 14 0.56 17.28 9.26
N LEU A 15 0.43 16.58 8.12
CA LEU A 15 -0.84 15.97 7.72
C LEU A 15 -1.28 14.85 8.67
N VAL A 16 -0.36 14.02 9.15
CA VAL A 16 -0.64 13.00 10.17
C VAL A 16 -1.11 13.66 11.46
N LEU A 17 -0.45 14.72 11.91
CA LEU A 17 -0.76 15.41 13.16
C LEU A 17 -2.12 16.13 13.15
N VAL A 18 -2.67 16.47 11.98
CA VAL A 18 -4.02 17.08 11.88
C VAL A 18 -5.14 16.03 11.85
N SER A 19 -4.82 14.75 11.60
CA SER A 19 -5.80 13.67 11.73
C SER A 19 -6.06 13.38 13.22
N GLU A 20 -7.28 12.95 13.54
CA GLU A 20 -7.66 12.64 14.91
C GLU A 20 -6.83 11.49 15.48
N VAL A 21 -6.66 10.44 14.71
CA VAL A 21 -5.85 9.26 15.03
C VAL A 21 -4.36 9.63 15.17
N GLY A 22 -3.80 10.33 14.18
CA GLY A 22 -2.40 10.75 14.23
C GLY A 22 -2.10 11.70 15.39
N SER A 23 -3.05 12.58 15.74
CA SER A 23 -2.93 13.46 16.91
C SER A 23 -2.93 12.66 18.23
N ARG A 24 -3.76 11.61 18.35
CA ARG A 24 -3.72 10.69 19.50
C ARG A 24 -2.41 9.95 19.61
N TRP A 25 -1.93 9.37 18.51
CA TRP A 25 -0.65 8.65 18.48
C TRP A 25 0.52 9.55 18.85
N ALA A 26 0.53 10.78 18.34
CA ALA A 26 1.56 11.75 18.72
C ALA A 26 1.57 12.04 20.22
N LYS A 27 0.39 12.12 20.87
CA LYS A 27 0.27 12.27 22.32
C LYS A 27 0.78 11.04 23.07
N TYR A 28 0.45 9.83 22.60
CA TYR A 28 0.98 8.58 23.20
C TYR A 28 2.49 8.52 23.09
N MET A 29 3.05 8.84 21.93
CA MET A 29 4.49 8.84 21.72
C MET A 29 5.20 9.88 22.59
N ALA A 30 4.65 11.08 22.72
CA ALA A 30 5.19 12.14 23.59
C ALA A 30 5.12 11.80 25.09
N ALA A 31 4.22 10.90 25.49
CA ALA A 31 4.05 10.42 26.85
C ALA A 31 4.73 9.06 27.12
N ASP A 32 5.60 8.59 26.21
CA ASP A 32 6.23 7.26 26.27
C ASP A 32 5.26 6.07 26.37
N GLN A 33 4.02 6.26 25.90
CA GLN A 33 2.96 5.26 25.91
C GLN A 33 2.95 4.44 24.60
N PHE A 34 4.10 3.96 24.16
CA PHE A 34 4.28 3.23 22.90
C PHE A 34 3.34 2.03 22.76
N GLN A 35 3.08 1.32 23.87
CA GLN A 35 2.20 0.17 23.85
C GLN A 35 0.77 0.55 23.45
N LYS A 36 0.25 1.67 23.94
CA LYS A 36 -1.10 2.14 23.57
C LYS A 36 -1.18 2.51 22.09
N ALA A 37 -0.17 3.22 21.55
CA ALA A 37 -0.13 3.53 20.14
C ALA A 37 -0.10 2.26 19.28
N ARG A 38 0.69 1.26 19.68
CA ARG A 38 0.77 -0.04 18.99
C ARG A 38 -0.56 -0.80 19.05
N ASP A 39 -1.17 -0.88 20.22
CA ASP A 39 -2.41 -1.66 20.42
C ASP A 39 -3.56 -1.04 19.62
N GLU A 40 -3.64 0.29 19.56
CA GLU A 40 -4.60 1.00 18.72
C GLU A 40 -4.30 0.76 17.22
N PHE A 41 -3.04 0.80 16.81
CA PHE A 41 -2.64 0.50 15.43
C PHE A 41 -3.05 -0.93 15.03
N VAL A 42 -2.78 -1.92 15.90
CA VAL A 42 -3.14 -3.32 15.64
C VAL A 42 -4.66 -3.50 15.59
N ALA A 43 -5.39 -2.87 16.51
CA ALA A 43 -6.85 -2.92 16.52
C ALA A 43 -7.44 -2.32 15.23
N ASN A 44 -6.93 -1.18 14.78
CA ASN A 44 -7.40 -0.52 13.56
C ASN A 44 -7.01 -1.29 12.29
N SER A 45 -5.87 -2.00 12.30
CA SER A 45 -5.47 -2.86 11.17
C SER A 45 -6.39 -4.06 10.97
N SER A 46 -7.11 -4.50 12.01
CA SER A 46 -8.03 -5.64 11.98
C SER A 46 -9.50 -5.25 11.87
N SER A 47 -9.87 -3.98 12.12
CA SER A 47 -11.23 -3.45 11.99
C SER A 47 -11.51 -2.86 10.61
N ASP A 48 -12.68 -2.24 10.42
CA ASP A 48 -13.03 -1.62 9.14
C ASP A 48 -12.02 -0.50 8.78
N PRO A 49 -11.23 -0.67 7.72
CA PRO A 49 -10.17 0.27 7.38
C PRO A 49 -10.70 1.65 6.99
N ALA A 50 -11.92 1.75 6.50
CA ALA A 50 -12.51 3.01 6.04
C ALA A 50 -12.83 3.98 7.19
N ALA A 51 -12.95 3.46 8.42
CA ALA A 51 -13.33 4.29 9.58
C ALA A 51 -12.19 5.16 10.10
N ASP A 52 -10.92 4.80 9.87
CA ASP A 52 -9.77 5.42 10.53
C ASP A 52 -8.61 5.75 9.57
N ALA A 53 -8.92 6.23 8.36
CA ALA A 53 -7.89 6.72 7.45
C ALA A 53 -7.04 7.82 8.13
N VAL A 54 -5.78 7.48 8.43
CA VAL A 54 -4.85 8.38 9.13
C VAL A 54 -4.43 9.53 8.24
N LEU A 55 -4.45 9.32 6.92
CA LEU A 55 -4.01 10.29 5.93
C LEU A 55 -5.12 10.57 4.91
N PRO A 56 -5.32 11.83 4.52
CA PRO A 56 -6.18 12.15 3.39
C PRO A 56 -5.57 11.64 2.06
N ASP A 57 -6.41 11.31 1.08
CA ASP A 57 -6.00 10.75 -0.23
C ASP A 57 -4.92 11.59 -0.91
N SER A 58 -4.99 12.91 -0.80
CA SER A 58 -3.98 13.81 -1.36
C SER A 58 -2.59 13.63 -0.73
N ALA A 59 -2.54 13.26 0.55
CA ALA A 59 -1.29 12.98 1.25
C ALA A 59 -0.75 11.59 0.87
N VAL A 60 -1.63 10.61 0.73
CA VAL A 60 -1.27 9.27 0.24
C VAL A 60 -0.66 9.37 -1.15
N LEU A 61 -1.31 10.09 -2.07
CA LEU A 61 -0.79 10.32 -3.41
C LEU A 61 0.56 11.05 -3.41
N ALA A 62 0.70 12.09 -2.59
CA ALA A 62 1.96 12.84 -2.49
C ALA A 62 3.12 11.99 -1.95
N LEU A 63 2.85 11.14 -0.96
CA LEU A 63 3.80 10.15 -0.43
C LEU A 63 4.23 9.16 -1.50
N TRP A 64 3.25 8.59 -2.18
CA TRP A 64 3.48 7.63 -3.25
C TRP A 64 4.36 8.22 -4.35
N GLN A 65 4.02 9.43 -4.84
CA GLN A 65 4.81 10.14 -5.84
C GLN A 65 6.23 10.44 -5.37
N ALA A 66 6.42 10.79 -4.10
CA ALA A 66 7.74 11.02 -3.53
C ALA A 66 8.57 9.72 -3.48
N SER A 67 7.96 8.61 -3.09
CA SER A 67 8.59 7.28 -3.06
C SER A 67 8.97 6.79 -4.45
N ALA A 68 8.07 6.94 -5.42
CA ALA A 68 8.31 6.58 -6.81
C ALA A 68 9.49 7.40 -7.41
N LYS A 69 9.49 8.72 -7.20
CA LYS A 69 10.61 9.59 -7.63
C LYS A 69 11.92 9.22 -6.95
N LEU A 70 11.88 8.79 -5.69
CA LEU A 70 13.09 8.35 -4.99
C LEU A 70 13.63 7.06 -5.61
N ALA A 71 12.77 6.09 -5.91
CA ALA A 71 13.16 4.87 -6.59
C ALA A 71 13.82 5.17 -7.95
N ASP A 72 13.17 5.97 -8.80
CA ASP A 72 13.73 6.37 -10.09
C ASP A 72 15.11 7.06 -9.98
N ARG A 73 15.25 7.92 -8.98
CA ARG A 73 16.53 8.62 -8.74
C ARG A 73 17.68 7.67 -8.49
N TYR A 74 17.42 6.53 -7.84
CA TYR A 74 18.45 5.53 -7.53
C TYR A 74 18.53 4.43 -8.59
N ASN A 75 17.63 4.41 -9.55
CA ASN A 75 17.69 3.44 -10.65
C ASN A 75 18.82 3.80 -11.61
N LYS A 76 19.83 2.96 -11.63
CA LYS A 76 21.01 3.08 -12.51
C LYS A 76 21.16 1.78 -13.29
N PRO A 77 20.56 1.66 -14.47
CA PRO A 77 20.62 0.43 -15.27
C PRO A 77 22.05 -0.08 -15.45
N GLY A 78 22.28 -1.36 -15.15
CA GLY A 78 23.59 -1.98 -15.19
C GLY A 78 24.45 -1.84 -13.92
N GLU A 79 24.09 -0.96 -13.00
CA GLU A 79 24.79 -0.80 -11.70
C GLU A 79 23.87 -1.18 -10.54
N PHE A 80 22.72 -0.56 -10.44
CA PHE A 80 21.74 -0.77 -9.38
C PHE A 80 20.33 -0.61 -9.91
N THR A 81 19.50 -1.63 -9.81
CA THR A 81 18.11 -1.61 -10.24
C THR A 81 17.18 -1.38 -9.07
N THR A 82 16.29 -0.41 -9.20
CA THR A 82 15.16 -0.19 -8.29
C THR A 82 13.86 -0.47 -9.01
N LEU A 83 12.90 -0.98 -8.26
CA LEU A 83 11.53 -1.14 -8.70
C LEU A 83 10.63 -0.24 -7.87
N ILE A 84 9.67 0.39 -8.52
CA ILE A 84 8.62 1.15 -7.83
C ILE A 84 7.56 0.15 -7.38
N GLY A 85 7.21 0.17 -6.11
CA GLY A 85 6.24 -0.78 -5.58
C GLY A 85 5.78 -0.45 -4.17
N TYR A 86 4.79 -1.19 -3.72
CA TYR A 86 4.24 -1.11 -2.37
C TYR A 86 3.72 -2.47 -1.92
N GLU A 87 3.42 -2.61 -0.65
CA GLU A 87 2.75 -3.80 -0.13
C GLU A 87 1.25 -3.55 0.03
N TRP A 88 0.44 -4.34 -0.67
CA TRP A 88 -1.00 -4.43 -0.43
C TRP A 88 -1.23 -5.40 0.73
N THR A 89 -1.53 -4.84 1.90
CA THR A 89 -1.55 -5.54 3.18
C THR A 89 -2.99 -5.90 3.56
N SER A 90 -3.57 -6.89 2.89
CA SER A 90 -4.90 -7.39 3.21
C SER A 90 -4.84 -8.51 4.24
N MET A 91 -5.70 -8.40 5.27
CA MET A 91 -5.95 -9.45 6.25
C MET A 91 -7.45 -9.67 6.41
N ILE A 92 -7.92 -10.89 6.10
CA ILE A 92 -9.33 -11.27 6.23
C ILE A 92 -9.43 -12.34 7.34
N ASP A 93 -10.17 -12.05 8.38
CA ASP A 93 -10.31 -12.95 9.55
C ASP A 93 -8.97 -13.41 10.14
N GLY A 94 -7.98 -12.52 10.18
CA GLY A 94 -6.64 -12.82 10.66
C GLY A 94 -5.78 -13.64 9.69
N ASN A 95 -6.26 -13.92 8.48
CA ASN A 95 -5.50 -14.63 7.45
C ASN A 95 -4.77 -13.65 6.54
N ASN A 96 -3.50 -13.94 6.26
CA ASN A 96 -2.65 -13.11 5.42
C ASN A 96 -2.99 -13.29 3.93
N PHE A 97 -3.26 -12.18 3.24
CA PHE A 97 -3.45 -12.10 1.78
C PHE A 97 -2.47 -11.11 1.14
N HIS A 98 -1.42 -10.74 1.85
CA HIS A 98 -0.47 -9.72 1.42
C HIS A 98 0.14 -10.00 0.05
N ARG A 99 0.34 -8.94 -0.71
CA ARG A 99 1.01 -8.97 -2.01
C ARG A 99 1.97 -7.79 -2.15
N VAL A 100 3.15 -8.05 -2.67
CA VAL A 100 4.02 -7.01 -3.17
C VAL A 100 3.52 -6.59 -4.54
N VAL A 101 3.09 -5.35 -4.67
CA VAL A 101 2.72 -4.76 -5.97
C VAL A 101 3.93 -4.03 -6.52
N LEU A 102 4.31 -4.38 -7.74
CA LEU A 102 5.45 -3.80 -8.45
C LEU A 102 4.99 -3.19 -9.77
N PHE A 103 5.59 -2.07 -10.13
CA PHE A 103 5.39 -1.37 -11.40
C PHE A 103 6.66 -1.46 -12.25
N GLY A 104 6.50 -1.76 -13.53
CA GLY A 104 7.59 -1.79 -14.51
C GLY A 104 7.90 -0.44 -15.14
N ASP A 105 7.31 0.64 -14.62
CA ASP A 105 7.27 1.96 -15.22
C ASP A 105 8.09 2.96 -14.41
N ASP A 106 8.27 4.17 -14.96
CA ASP A 106 8.90 5.30 -14.29
C ASP A 106 7.97 5.94 -13.23
N ALA A 107 8.53 6.83 -12.42
CA ALA A 107 7.79 7.53 -11.38
C ALA A 107 6.64 8.41 -11.89
N LYS A 108 6.71 8.87 -13.14
CA LYS A 108 5.65 9.67 -13.75
C LYS A 108 4.43 8.80 -14.01
N THR A 109 4.64 7.62 -14.56
CA THR A 109 3.59 6.66 -14.91
C THR A 109 3.04 5.98 -13.66
N ALA A 110 3.90 5.36 -12.85
CA ALA A 110 3.52 4.70 -11.60
C ALA A 110 2.91 5.67 -10.57
N GLY A 111 3.37 6.92 -10.54
CA GLY A 111 2.87 7.97 -9.66
C GLY A 111 1.61 8.69 -10.15
N SER A 112 1.04 8.29 -11.28
CA SER A 112 -0.17 8.93 -11.84
C SER A 112 -1.44 8.64 -11.05
N LEU A 113 -1.50 7.52 -10.34
CA LEU A 113 -2.60 7.10 -9.47
C LEU A 113 -2.07 6.83 -8.06
N ALA A 114 -2.91 7.05 -7.07
CA ALA A 114 -2.63 6.60 -5.70
C ALA A 114 -2.58 5.06 -5.68
N PRO A 115 -1.73 4.45 -4.83
CA PRO A 115 -1.70 3.01 -4.67
C PRO A 115 -3.04 2.50 -4.10
N PHE A 116 -3.57 1.46 -4.69
CA PHE A 116 -4.75 0.77 -4.17
C PHE A 116 -4.37 -0.04 -2.95
N SER A 117 -4.97 0.24 -1.84
CA SER A 117 -4.62 -0.33 -0.54
C SER A 117 -5.72 -1.26 -0.01
N ALA A 118 -5.43 -1.99 1.07
CA ALA A 118 -6.44 -2.74 1.79
C ALA A 118 -7.49 -1.84 2.49
N MET A 119 -7.26 -0.52 2.51
CA MET A 119 -8.25 0.48 2.94
C MET A 119 -9.32 0.71 1.87
N ASP A 120 -8.98 0.53 0.58
CA ASP A 120 -9.93 0.64 -0.53
C ASP A 120 -10.74 -0.65 -0.67
N SER A 121 -10.07 -1.81 -0.64
CA SER A 121 -10.70 -3.13 -0.58
C SER A 121 -9.72 -4.18 -0.07
N ARG A 122 -10.25 -5.17 0.64
CA ARG A 122 -9.50 -6.36 1.09
C ARG A 122 -9.57 -7.51 0.10
N ASP A 123 -10.42 -7.40 -0.92
CA ASP A 123 -10.56 -8.42 -1.95
C ASP A 123 -9.43 -8.31 -2.97
N VAL A 124 -8.78 -9.42 -3.24
CA VAL A 124 -7.70 -9.49 -4.23
C VAL A 124 -8.18 -9.28 -5.66
N GLU A 125 -9.43 -9.61 -5.96
CA GLU A 125 -10.00 -9.40 -7.29
C GLU A 125 -10.15 -7.90 -7.59
N ASP A 126 -10.48 -7.10 -6.57
CA ASP A 126 -10.50 -5.64 -6.70
C ASP A 126 -9.10 -5.05 -6.92
N LEU A 127 -8.07 -5.62 -6.26
CA LEU A 127 -6.68 -5.24 -6.56
C LEU A 127 -6.34 -5.53 -8.01
N TRP A 128 -6.69 -6.70 -8.54
CA TRP A 128 -6.43 -7.04 -9.94
C TRP A 128 -7.20 -6.16 -10.91
N ALA A 129 -8.44 -5.84 -10.59
CA ALA A 129 -9.23 -4.88 -11.39
C ALA A 129 -8.56 -3.51 -11.43
N PHE A 130 -8.02 -3.03 -10.28
CA PHE A 130 -7.25 -1.80 -10.22
C PHE A 130 -5.97 -1.87 -11.09
N LEU A 131 -5.19 -2.95 -11.00
CA LEU A 131 -3.97 -3.11 -11.78
C LEU A 131 -4.26 -3.19 -13.29
N SER A 132 -5.28 -3.94 -13.68
CA SER A 132 -5.74 -4.01 -15.07
C SER A 132 -6.18 -2.63 -15.60
N LYS A 133 -6.90 -1.86 -14.78
CA LYS A 133 -7.27 -0.48 -15.12
C LYS A 133 -6.06 0.43 -15.25
N TYR A 134 -5.08 0.30 -14.34
CA TYR A 134 -3.81 1.02 -14.43
C TYR A 134 -3.14 0.77 -15.78
N GLU A 135 -2.95 -0.48 -16.16
CA GLU A 135 -2.33 -0.86 -17.43
C GLU A 135 -3.11 -0.33 -18.65
N ALA A 136 -4.44 -0.48 -18.63
CA ALA A 136 -5.30 -0.01 -19.73
C ALA A 136 -5.28 1.52 -19.89
N THR A 137 -5.14 2.27 -18.79
CA THR A 137 -5.22 3.75 -18.82
C THR A 137 -3.86 4.42 -19.01
N THR A 138 -2.79 3.81 -18.53
CA THR A 138 -1.44 4.40 -18.57
C THR A 138 -0.55 3.81 -19.65
N GLY A 139 -0.88 2.61 -20.16
CA GLY A 139 -0.01 1.81 -21.02
C GLY A 139 1.16 1.19 -20.25
N GLY A 140 1.18 1.34 -18.93
CA GLY A 140 2.19 0.77 -18.04
C GLY A 140 2.01 -0.72 -17.78
N ARG A 141 2.83 -1.27 -16.90
CA ARG A 141 2.79 -2.68 -16.48
C ARG A 141 2.90 -2.80 -14.97
N ALA A 142 2.08 -3.68 -14.40
CA ALA A 142 2.10 -3.96 -12.97
C ALA A 142 1.97 -5.45 -12.70
N MET A 143 2.44 -5.89 -11.54
CA MET A 143 2.22 -7.26 -11.05
C MET A 143 2.00 -7.25 -9.55
N ALA A 144 1.29 -8.25 -9.04
CA ALA A 144 1.08 -8.47 -7.62
C ALA A 144 1.60 -9.84 -7.21
N ILE A 145 2.63 -9.89 -6.38
CA ILE A 145 3.32 -11.11 -5.95
C ILE A 145 2.83 -11.50 -4.55
N PRO A 146 2.10 -12.61 -4.39
CA PRO A 146 1.67 -13.08 -3.07
C PRO A 146 2.88 -13.53 -2.23
N HIS A 147 2.86 -13.24 -0.93
CA HIS A 147 3.89 -13.67 0.01
C HIS A 147 3.28 -14.02 1.38
N ASN A 148 4.06 -14.73 2.21
CA ASN A 148 3.63 -15.21 3.52
C ASN A 148 2.37 -16.12 3.47
N SER A 149 2.29 -16.99 2.48
CA SER A 149 1.18 -17.96 2.33
C SER A 149 1.04 -18.91 3.52
N ASN A 150 2.11 -19.13 4.29
CA ASN A 150 2.11 -19.88 5.53
C ASN A 150 1.26 -19.25 6.64
N LEU A 151 0.92 -17.97 6.53
CA LEU A 151 0.07 -17.24 7.48
C LEU A 151 -1.37 -17.04 6.94
N SER A 152 -1.71 -17.67 5.82
CA SER A 152 -3.02 -17.52 5.17
C SER A 152 -4.02 -18.64 5.50
N ASN A 153 -3.61 -19.64 6.30
CA ASN A 153 -4.40 -20.86 6.57
C ASN A 153 -4.88 -21.55 5.27
N GLY A 154 -4.04 -21.55 4.23
CA GLY A 154 -4.34 -22.12 2.93
C GLY A 154 -5.20 -21.27 1.99
N ARG A 155 -5.58 -20.07 2.42
CA ARG A 155 -6.51 -19.19 1.67
C ARG A 155 -5.82 -18.28 0.65
N MET A 156 -4.49 -18.18 0.66
CA MET A 156 -3.76 -17.34 -0.30
C MET A 156 -4.06 -17.71 -1.75
N PHE A 157 -4.23 -19.01 -1.99
CA PHE A 157 -4.56 -19.59 -3.29
C PHE A 157 -5.82 -20.46 -3.14
N PRO A 158 -6.94 -20.12 -3.77
CA PRO A 158 -8.21 -20.85 -3.59
C PRO A 158 -8.19 -22.30 -4.10
N ALA A 159 -7.14 -22.71 -4.81
CA ALA A 159 -7.02 -24.07 -5.35
C ALA A 159 -6.94 -25.20 -4.30
N LEU A 160 -6.67 -24.86 -3.05
CA LEU A 160 -6.52 -25.85 -1.95
C LEU A 160 -7.75 -25.93 -1.04
N GLY A 161 -8.76 -25.12 -1.28
CA GLY A 161 -10.00 -25.11 -0.51
C GLY A 161 -11.15 -25.85 -1.18
N SER A 162 -12.35 -25.76 -0.59
CA SER A 162 -13.58 -26.34 -1.12
C SER A 162 -14.07 -25.65 -2.42
N GLU A 163 -13.54 -24.48 -2.75
CA GLU A 163 -13.83 -23.76 -3.98
C GLU A 163 -12.73 -23.98 -5.01
N LYS A 164 -13.13 -24.43 -6.19
CA LYS A 164 -12.20 -24.59 -7.31
C LYS A 164 -11.79 -23.21 -7.82
N MET A 165 -10.49 -23.03 -8.03
CA MET A 165 -9.98 -21.85 -8.72
C MET A 165 -10.71 -21.67 -10.05
N SER A 166 -11.37 -20.53 -10.24
CA SER A 166 -12.02 -20.22 -11.51
C SER A 166 -10.94 -19.95 -12.58
N GLU A 167 -11.28 -20.19 -13.85
CA GLU A 167 -10.38 -19.85 -14.95
C GLU A 167 -10.09 -18.34 -14.99
N SER A 168 -11.08 -17.50 -14.64
CA SER A 168 -10.91 -16.05 -14.58
C SER A 168 -9.93 -15.66 -13.48
N TYR A 169 -10.03 -16.26 -12.29
CA TYR A 169 -9.09 -16.08 -11.19
C TYR A 169 -7.66 -16.48 -11.61
N ALA A 170 -7.49 -17.65 -12.24
CA ALA A 170 -6.19 -18.12 -12.69
C ALA A 170 -5.56 -17.17 -13.73
N ARG A 171 -6.35 -16.66 -14.67
CA ARG A 171 -5.87 -15.72 -15.69
C ARG A 171 -5.47 -14.36 -15.11
N GLN A 172 -6.20 -13.87 -14.10
CA GLN A 172 -5.91 -12.57 -13.46
C GLN A 172 -4.74 -12.65 -12.48
N SER A 173 -4.49 -13.83 -11.90
CA SER A 173 -3.41 -14.06 -10.94
C SER A 173 -2.06 -14.41 -11.57
N ALA A 174 -2.03 -14.63 -12.87
CA ALA A 174 -0.83 -14.97 -13.64
C ALA A 174 -0.13 -13.74 -14.19
#